data_c91a801792b0eb86ed0f843548f20ed1
#
_entry.id   c91a801792b0eb86ed0f843548f20ed1
#
_cell.length_a   1.000
_cell.length_b   1.000
_cell.length_c   1.000
_cell.angle_alpha   90.00
_cell.angle_beta   90.00
_cell.angle_gamma   90.00
#
_symmetry.space_group_name_H-M   'P 1'
#
loop_
_entity.id
_entity.type
_entity.pdbx_description
1 polymer ?
#
loop_
_entity_poly.entity_id
_entity_poly.type
_entity_poly.pdbx_seq_one_letter_code
_entity_poly.pdbx_strand_id
1 'polypeptide(L)'
;GKGNDLPSELSGNIMIIGGGSAGSMIINELSKNSPAHNSKIKCVIDDDPAKKDTYIAGIHILGGRDMIIEAAEKYRIDTILFAIPSCQNMQKFEILTICQQTGCVLKIIPSIYQLIDAGQNGLSSKIRKVEIEDLLGRDPITLDVNSVIDYVSDKTVLVTGGGGTIGSELCRQIAGHSPKKLIIFDIYENNAYDIQNELKRTNPELDVITLIGSVRDSKRVDSVFNKYRPDIVYHAAAHKHVPLMEESPNESIKNNVFGTLKTAQCADKYNAKKFVLISTDKAVNPTNIMGASKRICEMIVQSYNNRSKTEFVAVRFGNVLGSNGSVIPLFKKQIAAGGP
;
A
#
# COMPACT_ATOMS: atom_id res chain seq x y z
N GLY A 1 17.39 13.01 32.13
CA GLY A 1 17.55 11.71 31.50
C GLY A 1 16.19 11.23 31.07
N LYS A 2 15.79 11.34 29.81
CA LYS A 2 14.62 10.65 29.24
C LYS A 2 15.11 9.22 28.96
N GLY A 3 14.64 8.24 29.75
CA GLY A 3 14.83 6.83 29.47
C GLY A 3 14.20 6.54 28.08
N ASN A 4 14.98 5.93 27.18
CA ASN A 4 14.44 5.31 25.97
C ASN A 4 13.64 4.10 26.43
N ASP A 5 12.34 4.31 26.66
CA ASP A 5 11.40 3.20 26.77
C ASP A 5 11.43 2.43 25.44
N LEU A 6 11.45 1.09 25.54
CA LEU A 6 11.13 0.21 24.42
C LEU A 6 9.94 0.79 23.65
N PRO A 7 9.89 0.60 22.33
CA PRO A 7 8.63 0.79 21.64
C PRO A 7 7.58 0.05 22.46
N SER A 8 6.54 0.75 22.87
CA SER A 8 5.42 0.25 23.70
C SER A 8 4.74 -1.02 23.14
N GLU A 9 5.32 -1.60 22.14
CA GLU A 9 4.85 -2.65 21.29
C GLU A 9 5.40 -4.05 21.59
N LEU A 10 6.50 -4.20 22.35
CA LEU A 10 7.03 -5.51 22.76
C LEU A 10 6.73 -5.76 24.25
N SER A 11 5.69 -6.53 24.53
CA SER A 11 5.26 -6.87 25.88
C SER A 11 5.36 -8.36 26.16
N GLY A 12 5.59 -8.73 27.41
CA GLY A 12 5.59 -10.11 27.87
C GLY A 12 6.85 -10.91 27.46
N ASN A 13 6.69 -12.23 27.44
CA ASN A 13 7.73 -13.19 27.02
C ASN A 13 7.84 -13.21 25.49
N ILE A 14 9.05 -13.16 24.97
CA ILE A 14 9.34 -13.00 23.54
C ILE A 14 10.04 -14.25 23.01
N MET A 15 9.56 -14.76 21.88
CA MET A 15 10.24 -15.71 21.02
C MET A 15 10.70 -14.97 19.76
N ILE A 16 11.94 -15.21 19.31
CA ILE A 16 12.47 -14.66 18.07
C ILE A 16 12.57 -15.76 17.02
N ILE A 17 12.02 -15.52 15.84
CA ILE A 17 12.17 -16.40 14.67
C ILE A 17 13.28 -15.83 13.78
N GLY A 18 14.38 -16.57 13.68
CA GLY A 18 15.58 -16.21 12.94
C GLY A 18 16.76 -15.85 13.84
N GLY A 19 17.73 -16.77 13.93
CA GLY A 19 19.00 -16.61 14.64
C GLY A 19 20.15 -16.15 13.72
N GLY A 20 19.81 -15.39 12.66
CA GLY A 20 20.81 -14.78 11.77
C GLY A 20 21.26 -13.39 12.24
N SER A 21 21.86 -12.62 11.33
CA SER A 21 22.37 -11.27 11.62
C SER A 21 21.32 -10.33 12.18
N ALA A 22 20.11 -10.32 11.59
CA ALA A 22 19.01 -9.46 12.04
C ALA A 22 18.54 -9.84 13.45
N GLY A 23 18.36 -11.14 13.73
CA GLY A 23 18.01 -11.63 15.08
C GLY A 23 19.08 -11.28 16.11
N SER A 24 20.35 -11.50 15.80
CA SER A 24 21.48 -11.08 16.65
C SER A 24 21.47 -9.58 16.96
N MET A 25 21.27 -8.75 15.94
CA MET A 25 21.25 -7.29 16.11
C MET A 25 20.11 -6.85 17.03
N ILE A 26 18.91 -7.40 16.83
CA ILE A 26 17.75 -7.10 17.69
C ILE A 26 17.97 -7.56 19.14
N ILE A 27 18.48 -8.77 19.36
CA ILE A 27 18.79 -9.28 20.70
C ILE A 27 19.77 -8.33 21.40
N ASN A 28 20.84 -7.96 20.71
CA ASN A 28 21.85 -7.05 21.25
C ASN A 28 21.29 -5.65 21.52
N GLU A 29 20.44 -5.12 20.65
CA GLU A 29 19.83 -3.81 20.81
C GLU A 29 18.87 -3.78 22.01
N LEU A 30 18.01 -4.80 22.13
CA LEU A 30 17.08 -4.95 23.26
C LEU A 30 17.83 -5.15 24.57
N SER A 31 18.94 -5.89 24.57
CA SER A 31 19.76 -6.14 25.75
C SER A 31 20.50 -4.89 26.23
N LYS A 32 20.95 -4.02 25.32
CA LYS A 32 21.65 -2.77 25.64
C LYS A 32 20.71 -1.72 26.24
N ASN A 33 19.48 -1.65 25.78
CA ASN A 33 18.52 -0.62 26.20
C ASN A 33 17.97 -0.87 27.61
N SER A 34 17.94 -2.10 28.10
CA SER A 34 17.66 -2.45 29.50
C SER A 34 17.96 -3.93 29.77
N PRO A 35 18.71 -4.27 30.85
CA PRO A 35 18.92 -5.67 31.26
C PRO A 35 17.62 -6.43 31.53
N ALA A 36 16.56 -5.73 31.95
CA ALA A 36 15.23 -6.31 32.17
C ALA A 36 14.58 -6.81 30.85
N HIS A 37 15.00 -6.33 29.71
CA HIS A 37 14.47 -6.78 28.41
C HIS A 37 15.11 -8.08 27.93
N ASN A 38 16.35 -8.35 28.27
CA ASN A 38 17.00 -9.61 27.93
C ASN A 38 16.31 -10.79 28.63
N SER A 39 15.79 -10.59 29.83
CA SER A 39 15.04 -11.62 30.58
C SER A 39 13.67 -11.96 29.96
N LYS A 40 13.16 -11.11 29.06
CA LYS A 40 11.89 -11.34 28.33
C LYS A 40 12.08 -12.19 27.08
N ILE A 41 13.26 -12.22 26.45
CA ILE A 41 13.55 -13.08 25.32
C ILE A 41 13.83 -14.48 25.85
N LYS A 42 12.92 -15.42 25.60
CA LYS A 42 12.97 -16.76 26.15
C LYS A 42 13.71 -17.76 25.28
N CYS A 43 13.56 -17.66 23.98
CA CYS A 43 14.18 -18.56 23.04
C CYS A 43 14.26 -17.96 21.62
N VAL A 44 15.06 -18.60 20.79
CA VAL A 44 15.17 -18.34 19.36
C VAL A 44 14.81 -19.62 18.60
N ILE A 45 14.12 -19.48 17.48
CA ILE A 45 13.87 -20.54 16.50
C ILE A 45 14.61 -20.22 15.22
N ASP A 46 15.34 -21.19 14.68
CA ASP A 46 16.07 -21.05 13.40
C ASP A 46 16.04 -22.41 12.68
N ASP A 47 15.69 -22.39 11.40
CA ASP A 47 15.58 -23.64 10.60
C ASP A 47 16.94 -24.22 10.18
N ASP A 48 18.04 -23.52 10.42
CA ASP A 48 19.39 -24.03 10.18
C ASP A 48 19.75 -25.12 11.21
N PRO A 49 19.87 -26.40 10.81
CA PRO A 49 20.18 -27.49 11.75
C PRO A 49 21.50 -27.30 12.49
N ALA A 50 22.46 -26.56 11.90
CA ALA A 50 23.77 -26.30 12.52
C ALA A 50 23.67 -25.37 13.73
N LYS A 51 22.59 -24.62 13.87
CA LYS A 51 22.35 -23.71 14.99
C LYS A 51 21.55 -24.33 16.11
N LYS A 52 20.94 -25.48 15.91
CA LYS A 52 20.15 -26.15 16.93
C LYS A 52 21.01 -26.39 18.18
N ASP A 53 20.39 -26.16 19.34
CA ASP A 53 21.02 -26.28 20.67
C ASP A 53 22.24 -25.38 20.90
N THR A 54 22.42 -24.34 20.07
CA THR A 54 23.43 -23.28 20.27
C THR A 54 22.83 -22.06 20.96
N TYR A 55 23.66 -21.05 21.21
CA TYR A 55 23.25 -19.82 21.88
C TYR A 55 23.63 -18.59 21.05
N ILE A 56 22.77 -17.60 21.07
CA ILE A 56 22.99 -16.28 20.46
C ILE A 56 22.78 -15.20 21.54
N ALA A 57 23.85 -14.47 21.85
CA ALA A 57 23.84 -13.48 22.93
C ALA A 57 23.26 -14.02 24.28
N GLY A 58 23.54 -15.29 24.59
CA GLY A 58 23.07 -15.97 25.79
C GLY A 58 21.63 -16.54 25.72
N ILE A 59 20.93 -16.38 24.61
CA ILE A 59 19.61 -16.93 24.38
C ILE A 59 19.69 -18.25 23.60
N HIS A 60 18.98 -19.30 24.06
CA HIS A 60 19.01 -20.63 23.49
C HIS A 60 18.27 -20.69 22.16
N ILE A 61 18.87 -21.29 21.14
CA ILE A 61 18.25 -21.65 19.85
C ILE A 61 17.74 -23.09 19.99
N LEU A 62 16.41 -23.23 20.04
CA LEU A 62 15.76 -24.52 20.32
C LEU A 62 15.78 -25.48 19.12
N GLY A 63 15.71 -24.97 17.92
CA GLY A 63 15.60 -25.71 16.67
C GLY A 63 14.80 -24.99 15.62
N GLY A 64 14.22 -25.72 14.65
CA GLY A 64 13.48 -25.21 13.52
C GLY A 64 12.03 -24.83 13.83
N ARG A 65 11.30 -24.49 12.77
CA ARG A 65 9.89 -24.04 12.81
C ARG A 65 8.92 -25.07 13.44
N ASP A 66 9.27 -26.33 13.47
CA ASP A 66 8.53 -27.41 14.12
C ASP A 66 8.43 -27.23 15.65
N MET A 67 9.37 -26.53 16.25
CA MET A 67 9.40 -26.24 17.68
C MET A 67 8.54 -25.03 18.11
N ILE A 68 7.99 -24.26 17.17
CA ILE A 68 7.32 -22.97 17.47
C ILE A 68 6.14 -23.15 18.46
N ILE A 69 5.25 -24.11 18.20
CA ILE A 69 4.04 -24.31 19.00
C ILE A 69 4.42 -24.78 20.41
N GLU A 70 5.26 -25.83 20.50
CA GLU A 70 5.73 -26.37 21.79
C GLU A 70 6.48 -25.30 22.61
N ALA A 71 7.36 -24.55 21.98
CA ALA A 71 8.10 -23.49 22.63
C ALA A 71 7.19 -22.34 23.12
N ALA A 72 6.16 -22.00 22.35
CA ALA A 72 5.21 -20.96 22.73
C ALA A 72 4.47 -21.32 24.03
N GLU A 73 4.03 -22.57 24.16
CA GLU A 73 3.37 -23.08 25.37
C GLU A 73 4.34 -23.20 26.55
N LYS A 74 5.49 -23.86 26.33
CA LYS A 74 6.50 -24.15 27.37
C LYS A 74 7.05 -22.89 28.02
N TYR A 75 7.32 -21.86 27.23
CA TYR A 75 7.91 -20.60 27.71
C TYR A 75 6.86 -19.51 27.95
N ARG A 76 5.56 -19.81 27.79
CA ARG A 76 4.45 -18.86 27.92
C ARG A 76 4.73 -17.59 27.12
N ILE A 77 4.93 -17.76 25.81
CA ILE A 77 5.27 -16.66 24.91
C ILE A 77 4.03 -15.78 24.68
N ASP A 78 4.19 -14.49 24.86
CA ASP A 78 3.17 -13.47 24.56
C ASP A 78 3.36 -12.87 23.17
N THR A 79 4.63 -12.69 22.75
CA THR A 79 4.98 -12.04 21.48
C THR A 79 5.98 -12.88 20.69
N ILE A 80 5.69 -13.12 19.42
CA ILE A 80 6.62 -13.73 18.48
C ILE A 80 7.12 -12.64 17.52
N LEU A 81 8.44 -12.49 17.43
CA LEU A 81 9.11 -11.54 16.55
C LEU A 81 9.77 -12.26 15.38
N PHE A 82 9.23 -12.06 14.17
CA PHE A 82 9.84 -12.58 12.95
C PHE A 82 10.99 -11.68 12.51
N ALA A 83 12.24 -12.20 12.60
CA ALA A 83 13.50 -11.48 12.41
C ALA A 83 14.33 -12.03 11.23
N ILE A 84 13.68 -12.38 10.11
CA ILE A 84 14.33 -12.85 8.88
C ILE A 84 13.97 -11.93 7.71
N PRO A 85 14.59 -10.73 7.60
CA PRO A 85 14.24 -9.74 6.57
C PRO A 85 14.45 -10.23 5.13
N SER A 86 15.36 -11.20 4.93
CA SER A 86 15.70 -11.80 3.63
C SER A 86 14.93 -13.09 3.32
N CYS A 87 13.94 -13.45 4.16
CA CYS A 87 13.17 -14.68 3.98
C CYS A 87 12.36 -14.65 2.69
N GLN A 88 12.41 -15.73 1.92
CA GLN A 88 11.55 -15.89 0.75
C GLN A 88 10.08 -15.93 1.17
N ASN A 89 9.19 -15.35 0.36
CA ASN A 89 7.79 -15.17 0.73
C ASN A 89 7.05 -16.47 1.05
N MET A 90 7.33 -17.57 0.34
CA MET A 90 6.75 -18.88 0.66
C MET A 90 7.14 -19.39 2.05
N GLN A 91 8.43 -19.35 2.38
CA GLN A 91 8.91 -19.74 3.72
C GLN A 91 8.36 -18.81 4.81
N LYS A 92 8.34 -17.51 4.55
CA LYS A 92 7.74 -16.52 5.44
C LYS A 92 6.27 -16.84 5.72
N PHE A 93 5.49 -17.13 4.68
CA PHE A 93 4.09 -17.51 4.79
C PHE A 93 3.90 -18.77 5.65
N GLU A 94 4.69 -19.82 5.40
CA GLU A 94 4.64 -21.07 6.16
C GLU A 94 4.93 -20.82 7.65
N ILE A 95 6.01 -20.13 7.97
CA ILE A 95 6.40 -19.85 9.36
C ILE A 95 5.34 -18.99 10.06
N LEU A 96 4.86 -17.92 9.42
CA LEU A 96 3.82 -17.06 10.00
C LEU A 96 2.50 -17.80 10.20
N THR A 97 2.16 -18.74 9.32
CA THR A 97 0.98 -19.64 9.47
C THR A 97 1.10 -20.51 10.72
N ILE A 98 2.28 -21.07 10.99
CA ILE A 98 2.53 -21.83 12.23
C ILE A 98 2.43 -20.88 13.44
N CYS A 99 3.05 -19.71 13.37
CA CYS A 99 2.99 -18.73 14.45
C CYS A 99 1.55 -18.30 14.79
N GLN A 100 0.66 -18.18 13.80
CA GLN A 100 -0.75 -17.85 14.05
C GLN A 100 -1.48 -18.87 14.92
N GLN A 101 -1.10 -20.14 14.86
CA GLN A 101 -1.72 -21.21 15.65
C GLN A 101 -1.41 -21.09 17.15
N THR A 102 -0.38 -20.34 17.53
CA THR A 102 0.00 -20.14 18.93
C THR A 102 -0.89 -19.13 19.68
N GLY A 103 -1.66 -18.30 18.95
CA GLY A 103 -2.43 -17.20 19.52
C GLY A 103 -1.59 -16.01 20.05
N CYS A 104 -0.26 -16.06 19.90
CA CYS A 104 0.65 -14.98 20.33
C CYS A 104 0.51 -13.74 19.43
N VAL A 105 0.91 -12.59 19.95
CA VAL A 105 1.01 -11.35 19.17
C VAL A 105 2.18 -11.48 18.18
N LEU A 106 1.89 -11.36 16.87
CA LEU A 106 2.91 -11.47 15.84
C LEU A 106 3.44 -10.10 15.44
N LYS A 107 4.77 -9.96 15.47
CA LYS A 107 5.53 -8.79 15.04
C LYS A 107 6.54 -9.18 13.99
N ILE A 108 6.92 -8.24 13.13
CA ILE A 108 7.88 -8.47 12.06
C ILE A 108 8.87 -7.31 11.96
N ILE A 109 10.10 -7.64 11.58
CA ILE A 109 11.09 -6.68 11.07
C ILE A 109 10.84 -6.55 9.56
N PRO A 110 10.65 -5.33 9.02
CA PRO A 110 10.49 -5.12 7.59
C PRO A 110 11.64 -5.68 6.76
N SER A 111 11.41 -5.93 5.47
CA SER A 111 12.44 -6.40 4.55
C SER A 111 13.60 -5.38 4.42
N ILE A 112 14.80 -5.86 3.98
CA ILE A 112 16.00 -5.04 3.82
C ILE A 112 15.74 -3.82 2.92
N TYR A 113 14.90 -3.94 1.89
CA TYR A 113 14.53 -2.84 0.99
C TYR A 113 13.76 -1.72 1.70
N GLN A 114 12.90 -2.04 2.66
CA GLN A 114 12.19 -1.06 3.49
C GLN A 114 13.09 -0.46 4.60
N LEU A 115 14.25 -1.07 4.85
CA LEU A 115 15.22 -0.59 5.83
C LEU A 115 16.20 0.46 5.25
N ILE A 116 16.43 0.45 3.94
CA ILE A 116 17.37 1.36 3.26
C ILE A 116 16.83 2.80 3.24
N ASP A 117 15.50 2.99 3.15
CA ASP A 117 14.86 4.32 3.13
C ASP A 117 14.71 4.99 4.50
N ALA A 118 15.09 4.33 5.57
CA ALA A 118 14.82 4.82 6.92
C ALA A 118 16.13 5.14 7.64
N GLY A 119 16.42 6.42 7.80
CA GLY A 119 17.57 6.98 8.49
C GLY A 119 17.99 6.33 9.82
N GLN A 120 18.95 6.90 10.53
CA GLN A 120 19.74 6.40 11.67
C GLN A 120 19.00 5.85 12.92
N ASN A 121 17.72 5.51 12.84
CA ASN A 121 16.98 4.88 13.94
C ASN A 121 17.23 3.36 13.96
N GLY A 122 17.50 2.78 15.13
CA GLY A 122 17.79 1.35 15.30
C GLY A 122 16.69 0.42 14.77
N LEU A 123 17.01 -0.88 14.62
CA LEU A 123 16.08 -1.91 14.09
C LEU A 123 14.82 -2.08 14.98
N SER A 124 14.95 -1.90 16.29
CA SER A 124 13.83 -2.00 17.25
C SER A 124 12.73 -0.98 16.98
N SER A 125 13.07 0.21 16.47
CA SER A 125 12.07 1.25 16.14
C SER A 125 11.24 0.91 14.90
N LYS A 126 11.62 -0.11 14.16
CA LYS A 126 10.97 -0.56 12.90
C LYS A 126 10.12 -1.80 13.06
N ILE A 127 10.07 -2.37 14.27
CA ILE A 127 9.21 -3.51 14.57
C ILE A 127 7.74 -3.07 14.45
N ARG A 128 6.97 -3.80 13.63
CA ARG A 128 5.54 -3.55 13.43
C ARG A 128 4.72 -4.84 13.53
N LYS A 129 3.41 -4.71 13.63
CA LYS A 129 2.50 -5.86 13.51
C LYS A 129 2.60 -6.47 12.11
N VAL A 130 2.37 -7.78 12.04
CA VAL A 130 2.23 -8.49 10.76
C VAL A 130 0.98 -7.98 10.06
N GLU A 131 1.12 -7.48 8.84
CA GLU A 131 0.02 -7.07 7.99
C GLU A 131 -0.33 -8.19 7.00
N ILE A 132 -1.49 -8.06 6.35
CA ILE A 132 -1.97 -9.08 5.41
C ILE A 132 -1.03 -9.24 4.23
N GLU A 133 -0.39 -8.15 3.81
CA GLU A 133 0.61 -8.13 2.75
C GLU A 133 1.81 -9.03 3.05
N ASP A 134 2.18 -9.16 4.32
CA ASP A 134 3.25 -10.07 4.76
C ASP A 134 2.90 -11.54 4.60
N LEU A 135 1.60 -11.86 4.57
CA LEU A 135 1.06 -13.20 4.38
C LEU A 135 0.81 -13.56 2.91
N LEU A 136 0.95 -12.60 2.00
CA LEU A 136 0.84 -12.85 0.57
C LEU A 136 2.20 -13.31 0.04
N GLY A 137 2.29 -14.53 -0.41
CA GLY A 137 3.51 -15.11 -0.95
C GLY A 137 3.98 -14.50 -2.29
N ARG A 138 3.81 -13.18 -2.50
CA ARG A 138 4.22 -12.46 -3.72
C ARG A 138 5.34 -11.50 -3.42
N ASP A 139 6.40 -11.55 -4.23
CA ASP A 139 7.46 -10.55 -4.18
C ASP A 139 6.95 -9.22 -4.74
N PRO A 140 7.26 -8.08 -4.09
CA PRO A 140 7.02 -6.76 -4.67
C PRO A 140 7.77 -6.64 -6.01
N ILE A 141 7.09 -6.14 -7.03
CA ILE A 141 7.77 -5.80 -8.27
C ILE A 141 8.63 -4.56 -8.01
N THR A 142 9.95 -4.71 -8.15
CA THR A 142 10.88 -3.57 -8.16
C THR A 142 10.85 -2.95 -9.55
N LEU A 143 10.29 -1.74 -9.66
CA LEU A 143 10.35 -0.98 -10.88
C LEU A 143 11.72 -0.30 -11.01
N ASP A 144 12.23 -0.18 -12.24
CA ASP A 144 13.33 0.74 -12.52
C ASP A 144 12.83 2.18 -12.31
N VAL A 145 13.12 2.72 -11.16
CA VAL A 145 12.67 4.04 -10.72
C VAL A 145 13.12 5.13 -11.70
N ASN A 146 14.30 4.99 -12.32
CA ASN A 146 14.86 5.98 -13.23
C ASN A 146 14.00 6.16 -14.49
N SER A 147 13.41 5.09 -15.03
CA SER A 147 12.53 5.16 -16.19
C SER A 147 11.20 5.87 -15.90
N VAL A 148 10.77 5.90 -14.63
CA VAL A 148 9.53 6.58 -14.18
C VAL A 148 9.77 8.05 -13.87
N ILE A 149 10.95 8.41 -13.34
CA ILE A 149 11.34 9.79 -12.99
C ILE A 149 11.21 10.72 -14.21
N ASP A 150 11.77 10.33 -15.34
CA ASP A 150 11.78 11.14 -16.57
C ASP A 150 10.37 11.42 -17.10
N TYR A 151 9.41 10.61 -16.69
CA TYR A 151 8.06 10.67 -17.23
C TYR A 151 7.20 11.79 -16.66
N VAL A 152 7.27 12.03 -15.35
CA VAL A 152 6.46 13.03 -14.64
C VAL A 152 7.26 14.26 -14.21
N SER A 153 8.59 14.19 -14.23
CA SER A 153 9.46 15.30 -13.87
C SER A 153 9.18 16.53 -14.74
N ASP A 154 9.06 17.68 -14.09
CA ASP A 154 8.78 18.99 -14.71
C ASP A 154 7.47 19.03 -15.55
N LYS A 155 6.51 18.15 -15.25
CA LYS A 155 5.19 18.11 -15.90
C LYS A 155 4.09 18.61 -14.98
N THR A 156 3.05 19.18 -15.59
CA THR A 156 1.78 19.41 -14.90
C THR A 156 0.94 18.14 -14.97
N VAL A 157 0.66 17.55 -13.82
CA VAL A 157 -0.06 16.29 -13.72
C VAL A 157 -1.43 16.49 -13.08
N LEU A 158 -2.48 15.99 -13.71
CA LEU A 158 -3.85 15.99 -13.18
C LEU A 158 -4.24 14.58 -12.75
N VAL A 159 -4.68 14.41 -11.51
CA VAL A 159 -5.25 13.16 -10.99
C VAL A 159 -6.71 13.39 -10.66
N THR A 160 -7.62 12.79 -11.43
CA THR A 160 -9.06 12.78 -11.11
C THR A 160 -9.38 11.62 -10.17
N GLY A 161 -10.25 11.84 -9.20
CA GLY A 161 -10.47 10.86 -8.12
C GLY A 161 -9.26 10.78 -7.18
N GLY A 162 -8.52 11.89 -7.04
CA GLY A 162 -7.25 11.94 -6.30
C GLY A 162 -7.38 11.75 -4.80
N GLY A 163 -8.57 11.88 -4.22
CA GLY A 163 -8.86 11.53 -2.82
C GLY A 163 -9.20 10.05 -2.60
N GLY A 164 -9.42 9.27 -3.66
CA GLY A 164 -9.68 7.83 -3.58
C GLY A 164 -8.40 7.03 -3.25
N THR A 165 -8.55 5.74 -2.92
CA THR A 165 -7.42 4.86 -2.56
C THR A 165 -6.33 4.84 -3.64
N ILE A 166 -6.71 4.63 -4.90
CA ILE A 166 -5.74 4.58 -6.02
C ILE A 166 -5.25 5.99 -6.36
N GLY A 167 -6.15 6.97 -6.42
CA GLY A 167 -5.79 8.34 -6.78
C GLY A 167 -4.84 8.99 -5.77
N SER A 168 -5.05 8.78 -4.47
CA SER A 168 -4.16 9.30 -3.43
C SER A 168 -2.77 8.66 -3.47
N GLU A 169 -2.69 7.35 -3.75
CA GLU A 169 -1.41 6.68 -3.91
C GLU A 169 -0.67 7.15 -5.17
N LEU A 170 -1.38 7.33 -6.28
CA LEU A 170 -0.80 7.98 -7.46
C LEU A 170 -0.25 9.37 -7.13
N CYS A 171 -0.99 10.18 -6.36
CA CYS A 171 -0.53 11.50 -5.94
C CYS A 171 0.76 11.42 -5.10
N ARG A 172 0.88 10.45 -4.17
CA ARG A 172 2.10 10.24 -3.38
C ARG A 172 3.30 9.87 -4.25
N GLN A 173 3.11 8.90 -5.14
CA GLN A 173 4.16 8.42 -6.04
C GLN A 173 4.61 9.56 -6.98
N ILE A 174 3.68 10.28 -7.60
CA ILE A 174 3.98 11.41 -8.48
C ILE A 174 4.73 12.50 -7.72
N ALA A 175 4.32 12.83 -6.48
CA ALA A 175 4.96 13.83 -5.66
C ALA A 175 6.44 13.54 -5.38
N GLY A 176 6.81 12.26 -5.25
CA GLY A 176 8.20 11.82 -5.07
C GLY A 176 9.11 12.02 -6.30
N HIS A 177 8.55 12.36 -7.47
CA HIS A 177 9.28 12.46 -8.74
C HIS A 177 9.30 13.89 -9.33
N SER A 178 9.28 14.90 -8.47
CA SER A 178 9.46 16.32 -8.81
C SER A 178 8.62 16.82 -10.01
N PRO A 179 7.29 16.61 -10.01
CA PRO A 179 6.45 17.23 -11.04
C PRO A 179 6.48 18.76 -10.90
N LYS A 180 6.30 19.47 -12.00
CA LYS A 180 6.16 20.94 -11.97
C LYS A 180 4.94 21.37 -11.15
N LYS A 181 3.85 20.62 -11.25
CA LYS A 181 2.58 20.88 -10.59
C LYS A 181 1.75 19.60 -10.49
N LEU A 182 1.17 19.36 -9.32
CA LEU A 182 0.23 18.26 -9.11
C LEU A 182 -1.17 18.82 -8.83
N ILE A 183 -2.15 18.42 -9.65
CA ILE A 183 -3.54 18.86 -9.53
C ILE A 183 -4.36 17.66 -9.08
N ILE A 184 -4.95 17.77 -7.90
CA ILE A 184 -5.88 16.80 -7.33
C ILE A 184 -7.31 17.27 -7.65
N PHE A 185 -8.08 16.48 -8.36
CA PHE A 185 -9.47 16.77 -8.69
C PHE A 185 -10.38 15.69 -8.17
N ASP A 186 -11.22 16.01 -7.20
CA ASP A 186 -12.13 15.05 -6.56
C ASP A 186 -13.48 15.69 -6.26
N ILE A 187 -14.52 14.86 -6.17
CA ILE A 187 -15.86 15.29 -5.73
C ILE A 187 -15.96 15.32 -4.20
N TYR A 188 -15.17 14.50 -3.51
CA TYR A 188 -15.22 14.34 -2.06
C TYR A 188 -14.13 15.17 -1.37
N GLU A 189 -14.53 16.29 -0.76
CA GLU A 189 -13.61 17.28 -0.23
C GLU A 189 -12.73 16.76 0.90
N ASN A 190 -13.26 15.94 1.83
CA ASN A 190 -12.49 15.49 2.99
C ASN A 190 -11.25 14.69 2.58
N ASN A 191 -11.43 13.68 1.73
CA ASN A 191 -10.31 12.88 1.26
C ASN A 191 -9.32 13.70 0.41
N ALA A 192 -9.82 14.66 -0.38
CA ALA A 192 -8.97 15.55 -1.16
C ALA A 192 -8.15 16.48 -0.25
N TYR A 193 -8.74 16.94 0.84
CA TYR A 193 -8.08 17.76 1.86
C TYR A 193 -7.00 16.97 2.62
N ASP A 194 -7.31 15.72 2.99
CA ASP A 194 -6.37 14.85 3.71
C ASP A 194 -5.09 14.62 2.90
N ILE A 195 -5.24 14.21 1.62
CA ILE A 195 -4.07 13.98 0.75
C ILE A 195 -3.31 15.28 0.47
N GLN A 196 -4.00 16.41 0.32
CA GLN A 196 -3.33 17.72 0.17
C GLN A 196 -2.43 18.04 1.36
N ASN A 197 -2.95 17.89 2.58
CA ASN A 197 -2.20 18.18 3.81
C ASN A 197 -1.01 17.24 3.99
N GLU A 198 -1.20 15.97 3.68
CA GLU A 198 -0.13 14.97 3.68
C GLU A 198 0.99 15.41 2.73
N LEU A 199 0.67 15.71 1.48
CA LEU A 199 1.64 16.08 0.46
C LEU A 199 2.35 17.42 0.77
N LYS A 200 1.65 18.42 1.28
CA LYS A 200 2.28 19.67 1.71
C LYS A 200 3.28 19.49 2.85
N ARG A 201 3.04 18.51 3.71
CA ARG A 201 3.94 18.18 4.82
C ARG A 201 5.17 17.38 4.33
N THR A 202 4.96 16.42 3.44
CA THR A 202 6.03 15.51 2.96
C THR A 202 6.85 16.12 1.83
N ASN A 203 6.26 16.98 1.02
CA ASN A 203 6.86 17.63 -0.15
C ASN A 203 6.55 19.15 -0.14
N PRO A 204 7.13 19.92 0.80
CA PRO A 204 6.78 21.34 1.00
C PRO A 204 6.98 22.24 -0.23
N GLU A 205 7.96 21.92 -1.09
CA GLU A 205 8.29 22.70 -2.30
C GLU A 205 7.39 22.37 -3.49
N LEU A 206 6.57 21.32 -3.40
CA LEU A 206 5.71 20.89 -4.51
C LEU A 206 4.48 21.82 -4.64
N ASP A 207 4.25 22.36 -5.83
CA ASP A 207 3.03 23.07 -6.16
C ASP A 207 1.83 22.12 -6.30
N VAL A 208 1.13 21.91 -5.17
CA VAL A 208 -0.06 21.05 -5.08
C VAL A 208 -1.32 21.92 -5.11
N ILE A 209 -2.18 21.68 -6.08
CA ILE A 209 -3.48 22.32 -6.23
C ILE A 209 -4.59 21.30 -6.03
N THR A 210 -5.49 21.54 -5.10
CA THR A 210 -6.66 20.69 -4.87
C THR A 210 -7.92 21.41 -5.33
N LEU A 211 -8.67 20.75 -6.17
CA LEU A 211 -9.90 21.25 -6.79
C LEU A 211 -11.07 20.32 -6.51
N ILE A 212 -12.14 20.87 -5.99
CA ILE A 212 -13.37 20.11 -5.80
C ILE A 212 -14.28 20.25 -7.03
N GLY A 213 -14.76 19.11 -7.49
CA GLY A 213 -15.66 19.04 -8.64
C GLY A 213 -15.91 17.63 -9.12
N SER A 214 -16.94 17.47 -9.92
CA SER A 214 -17.34 16.19 -10.52
C SER A 214 -16.82 16.09 -11.96
N VAL A 215 -16.30 14.93 -12.35
CA VAL A 215 -15.99 14.62 -13.77
C VAL A 215 -17.24 14.59 -14.65
N ARG A 216 -18.43 14.58 -14.06
CA ARG A 216 -19.73 14.69 -14.73
C ARG A 216 -20.03 16.11 -15.21
N ASP A 217 -19.39 17.11 -14.61
CA ASP A 217 -19.57 18.51 -14.97
C ASP A 217 -18.59 18.93 -16.08
N SER A 218 -19.12 19.02 -17.30
CA SER A 218 -18.35 19.39 -18.49
C SER A 218 -17.70 20.77 -18.37
N LYS A 219 -18.42 21.77 -17.82
CA LYS A 219 -17.91 23.14 -17.68
C LYS A 219 -16.78 23.18 -16.67
N ARG A 220 -16.92 22.48 -15.54
CA ARG A 220 -15.90 22.39 -14.51
C ARG A 220 -14.63 21.71 -15.02
N VAL A 221 -14.78 20.54 -15.68
CA VAL A 221 -13.65 19.83 -16.28
C VAL A 221 -12.97 20.70 -17.34
N ASP A 222 -13.72 21.28 -18.26
CA ASP A 222 -13.16 22.18 -19.28
C ASP A 222 -12.40 23.37 -18.67
N SER A 223 -12.95 24.02 -17.63
CA SER A 223 -12.28 25.12 -16.95
C SER A 223 -10.96 24.73 -16.30
N VAL A 224 -10.87 23.52 -15.73
CA VAL A 224 -9.64 22.99 -15.13
C VAL A 224 -8.58 22.76 -16.20
N PHE A 225 -8.92 22.10 -17.30
CA PHE A 225 -7.99 21.87 -18.41
C PHE A 225 -7.57 23.16 -19.09
N ASN A 226 -8.49 24.09 -19.29
CA ASN A 226 -8.18 25.42 -19.88
C ASN A 226 -7.19 26.20 -19.03
N LYS A 227 -7.38 26.22 -17.71
CA LYS A 227 -6.55 26.98 -16.78
C LYS A 227 -5.17 26.37 -16.58
N TYR A 228 -5.10 25.07 -16.38
CA TYR A 228 -3.90 24.40 -15.91
C TYR A 228 -3.12 23.66 -16.99
N ARG A 229 -3.74 23.35 -18.14
CA ARG A 229 -3.10 22.68 -19.30
C ARG A 229 -2.27 21.46 -18.86
N PRO A 230 -2.87 20.43 -18.25
CA PRO A 230 -2.11 19.29 -17.77
C PRO A 230 -1.42 18.55 -18.92
N ASP A 231 -0.13 18.23 -18.72
CA ASP A 231 0.64 17.39 -19.64
C ASP A 231 0.21 15.94 -19.55
N ILE A 232 -0.07 15.48 -18.33
CA ILE A 232 -0.42 14.09 -18.03
C ILE A 232 -1.71 14.05 -17.21
N VAL A 233 -2.59 13.14 -17.55
CA VAL A 233 -3.86 12.92 -16.84
C VAL A 233 -3.96 11.48 -16.37
N TYR A 234 -4.07 11.29 -15.07
CA TYR A 234 -4.46 10.02 -14.47
C TYR A 234 -5.93 10.06 -14.10
N HIS A 235 -6.74 9.29 -14.80
CA HIS A 235 -8.18 9.27 -14.60
C HIS A 235 -8.60 8.10 -13.70
N ALA A 236 -8.65 8.35 -12.38
CA ALA A 236 -9.04 7.38 -11.36
C ALA A 236 -10.45 7.60 -10.79
N ALA A 237 -11.13 8.68 -11.19
CA ALA A 237 -12.51 8.96 -10.75
C ALA A 237 -13.49 7.92 -11.33
N ALA A 238 -14.08 7.10 -10.45
CA ALA A 238 -15.06 6.11 -10.84
C ALA A 238 -15.91 5.63 -9.65
N HIS A 239 -17.15 5.21 -9.91
CA HIS A 239 -17.91 4.37 -9.00
C HIS A 239 -17.47 2.91 -9.19
N LYS A 240 -17.08 2.22 -8.11
CA LYS A 240 -16.43 0.89 -8.16
C LYS A 240 -17.21 -0.25 -7.49
N HIS A 241 -18.18 0.08 -6.61
CA HIS A 241 -18.90 -0.92 -5.85
C HIS A 241 -19.92 -1.63 -6.72
N VAL A 242 -19.70 -2.93 -7.01
CA VAL A 242 -20.56 -3.72 -7.89
C VAL A 242 -22.02 -3.73 -7.40
N PRO A 243 -22.33 -4.12 -6.13
CA PRO A 243 -23.72 -4.16 -5.70
C PRO A 243 -24.46 -2.81 -5.80
N LEU A 244 -23.77 -1.70 -5.45
CA LEU A 244 -24.37 -0.37 -5.53
C LEU A 244 -24.62 0.06 -6.98
N MET A 245 -23.79 -0.39 -7.91
CA MET A 245 -23.97 -0.05 -9.33
C MET A 245 -25.04 -0.92 -10.01
N GLU A 246 -25.30 -2.12 -9.53
CA GLU A 246 -26.47 -2.90 -9.94
C GLU A 246 -27.77 -2.19 -9.54
N GLU A 247 -27.85 -1.64 -8.33
CA GLU A 247 -29.00 -0.86 -7.86
C GLU A 247 -29.09 0.55 -8.50
N SER A 248 -27.96 1.07 -9.00
CA SER A 248 -27.88 2.44 -9.53
C SER A 248 -27.15 2.50 -10.88
N PRO A 249 -27.62 1.77 -11.91
CA PRO A 249 -26.92 1.65 -13.19
C PRO A 249 -26.71 2.98 -13.91
N ASN A 250 -27.71 3.88 -13.83
CA ASN A 250 -27.63 5.20 -14.43
C ASN A 250 -26.51 6.06 -13.85
N GLU A 251 -26.23 5.94 -12.55
CA GLU A 251 -25.13 6.66 -11.91
C GLU A 251 -23.79 6.11 -12.33
N SER A 252 -23.69 4.78 -12.53
CA SER A 252 -22.50 4.17 -13.11
C SER A 252 -22.19 4.72 -14.52
N ILE A 253 -23.20 4.80 -15.38
CA ILE A 253 -23.05 5.34 -16.74
C ILE A 253 -22.69 6.83 -16.71
N LYS A 254 -23.41 7.63 -15.95
CA LYS A 254 -23.15 9.08 -15.85
C LYS A 254 -21.76 9.38 -15.34
N ASN A 255 -21.31 8.69 -14.30
CA ASN A 255 -20.02 8.95 -13.68
C ASN A 255 -18.87 8.30 -14.45
N ASN A 256 -18.94 6.99 -14.68
CA ASN A 256 -17.85 6.25 -15.29
C ASN A 256 -17.73 6.56 -16.79
N VAL A 257 -18.81 6.36 -17.54
CA VAL A 257 -18.75 6.47 -19.01
C VAL A 257 -18.68 7.94 -19.44
N PHE A 258 -19.68 8.76 -19.04
CA PHE A 258 -19.68 10.17 -19.46
C PHE A 258 -18.60 10.99 -18.77
N GLY A 259 -18.24 10.66 -17.51
CA GLY A 259 -17.09 11.30 -16.85
C GLY A 259 -15.78 11.03 -17.58
N THR A 260 -15.52 9.78 -17.99
CA THR A 260 -14.35 9.43 -18.81
C THR A 260 -14.40 10.12 -20.16
N LEU A 261 -15.53 10.12 -20.85
CA LEU A 261 -15.67 10.77 -22.15
C LEU A 261 -15.33 12.27 -22.07
N LYS A 262 -15.90 13.00 -21.11
CA LYS A 262 -15.67 14.44 -20.94
C LYS A 262 -14.22 14.75 -20.59
N THR A 263 -13.61 13.95 -19.74
CA THR A 263 -12.21 14.13 -19.35
C THR A 263 -11.28 13.83 -20.52
N ALA A 264 -11.56 12.78 -21.31
CA ALA A 264 -10.81 12.43 -22.52
C ALA A 264 -10.95 13.52 -23.60
N GLN A 265 -12.16 14.06 -23.82
CA GLN A 265 -12.41 15.18 -24.72
C GLN A 265 -11.58 16.40 -24.36
N CYS A 266 -11.49 16.74 -23.07
CA CYS A 266 -10.67 17.85 -22.63
C CYS A 266 -9.17 17.56 -22.78
N ALA A 267 -8.72 16.33 -22.49
CA ALA A 267 -7.33 15.95 -22.71
C ALA A 267 -6.90 16.12 -24.19
N ASP A 268 -7.72 15.68 -25.12
CA ASP A 268 -7.52 15.86 -26.54
C ASP A 268 -7.57 17.35 -26.94
N LYS A 269 -8.64 18.07 -26.58
CA LYS A 269 -8.85 19.49 -26.88
C LYS A 269 -7.69 20.37 -26.42
N TYR A 270 -7.12 20.07 -25.25
CA TYR A 270 -6.07 20.88 -24.63
C TYR A 270 -4.67 20.30 -24.82
N ASN A 271 -4.51 19.30 -25.71
CA ASN A 271 -3.24 18.70 -26.12
C ASN A 271 -2.43 18.13 -24.95
N ALA A 272 -3.08 17.45 -24.00
CA ALA A 272 -2.36 16.65 -23.04
C ALA A 272 -1.47 15.63 -23.75
N LYS A 273 -0.28 15.36 -23.22
CA LYS A 273 0.65 14.39 -23.83
C LYS A 273 0.18 12.96 -23.62
N LYS A 274 -0.33 12.67 -22.40
CA LYS A 274 -0.81 11.34 -22.03
C LYS A 274 -2.07 11.38 -21.17
N PHE A 275 -2.94 10.42 -21.42
CA PHE A 275 -4.13 10.12 -20.64
C PHE A 275 -4.13 8.67 -20.21
N VAL A 276 -4.13 8.41 -18.91
CA VAL A 276 -4.11 7.06 -18.33
C VAL A 276 -5.43 6.80 -17.62
N LEU A 277 -6.22 5.88 -18.16
CA LEU A 277 -7.44 5.39 -17.52
C LEU A 277 -7.10 4.30 -16.50
N ILE A 278 -7.49 4.49 -15.26
CA ILE A 278 -7.48 3.43 -14.27
C ILE A 278 -8.67 2.52 -14.48
N SER A 279 -8.44 1.30 -14.95
CA SER A 279 -9.46 0.29 -15.23
C SER A 279 -9.37 -0.90 -14.26
N THR A 280 -10.08 -1.97 -14.54
CA THR A 280 -10.22 -3.13 -13.66
C THR A 280 -10.23 -4.43 -14.46
N ASP A 281 -9.86 -5.54 -13.84
CA ASP A 281 -10.05 -6.90 -14.36
C ASP A 281 -11.51 -7.21 -14.71
N LYS A 282 -12.47 -6.59 -13.98
CA LYS A 282 -13.93 -6.76 -14.21
C LYS A 282 -14.42 -6.15 -15.53
N ALA A 283 -13.59 -5.38 -16.24
CA ALA A 283 -13.85 -4.91 -17.59
C ALA A 283 -13.59 -5.99 -18.67
N VAL A 284 -12.98 -7.13 -18.28
CA VAL A 284 -12.76 -8.28 -19.17
C VAL A 284 -13.99 -9.17 -19.13
N ASN A 285 -14.70 -9.32 -20.25
CA ASN A 285 -15.97 -10.09 -20.33
C ASN A 285 -16.92 -9.71 -19.18
N PRO A 286 -17.38 -8.46 -19.10
CA PRO A 286 -18.09 -7.97 -17.93
C PRO A 286 -19.42 -8.68 -17.71
N THR A 287 -19.67 -9.10 -16.47
CA THR A 287 -20.90 -9.76 -16.04
C THR A 287 -21.74 -8.88 -15.10
N ASN A 288 -21.33 -7.62 -14.91
CA ASN A 288 -22.00 -6.66 -14.04
C ASN A 288 -21.90 -5.23 -14.61
N ILE A 289 -22.80 -4.36 -14.16
CA ILE A 289 -22.94 -2.97 -14.63
C ILE A 289 -21.64 -2.17 -14.46
N MET A 290 -20.98 -2.30 -13.31
CA MET A 290 -19.71 -1.59 -13.04
C MET A 290 -18.64 -2.02 -14.04
N GLY A 291 -18.44 -3.32 -14.24
CA GLY A 291 -17.50 -3.87 -15.21
C GLY A 291 -17.82 -3.43 -16.65
N ALA A 292 -19.11 -3.50 -17.04
CA ALA A 292 -19.58 -3.05 -18.36
C ALA A 292 -19.30 -1.56 -18.57
N SER A 293 -19.57 -0.71 -17.58
CA SER A 293 -19.28 0.73 -17.65
C SER A 293 -17.79 0.99 -17.83
N LYS A 294 -16.92 0.26 -17.14
CA LYS A 294 -15.46 0.38 -17.29
C LYS A 294 -14.99 -0.13 -18.65
N ARG A 295 -15.61 -1.19 -19.18
CA ARG A 295 -15.31 -1.64 -20.55
C ARG A 295 -15.64 -0.56 -21.58
N ILE A 296 -16.76 0.14 -21.46
CA ILE A 296 -17.10 1.26 -22.33
C ILE A 296 -16.07 2.39 -22.17
N CYS A 297 -15.59 2.67 -20.95
CA CYS A 297 -14.52 3.65 -20.74
C CYS A 297 -13.23 3.28 -21.49
N GLU A 298 -12.84 2.01 -21.50
CA GLU A 298 -11.68 1.53 -22.28
C GLU A 298 -11.90 1.72 -23.79
N MET A 299 -13.09 1.45 -24.30
CA MET A 299 -13.43 1.66 -25.71
C MET A 299 -13.36 3.15 -26.08
N ILE A 300 -13.79 4.06 -25.20
CA ILE A 300 -13.65 5.51 -25.39
C ILE A 300 -12.16 5.86 -25.49
N VAL A 301 -11.34 5.42 -24.54
CA VAL A 301 -9.89 5.66 -24.50
C VAL A 301 -9.21 5.14 -25.78
N GLN A 302 -9.53 3.92 -26.18
CA GLN A 302 -9.01 3.33 -27.42
C GLN A 302 -9.43 4.13 -28.67
N SER A 303 -10.70 4.58 -28.74
CA SER A 303 -11.19 5.42 -29.83
C SER A 303 -10.43 6.75 -29.92
N TYR A 304 -10.13 7.38 -28.78
CA TYR A 304 -9.33 8.60 -28.74
C TYR A 304 -7.88 8.35 -29.15
N ASN A 305 -7.26 7.26 -28.69
CA ASN A 305 -5.89 6.92 -29.06
C ASN A 305 -5.68 6.80 -30.60
N ASN A 306 -6.71 6.35 -31.32
CA ASN A 306 -6.62 6.19 -32.77
C ASN A 306 -6.72 7.50 -33.57
N ARG A 307 -7.14 8.61 -32.96
CA ARG A 307 -7.43 9.87 -33.67
C ARG A 307 -6.79 11.12 -33.04
N SER A 308 -6.34 11.05 -31.80
CA SER A 308 -5.74 12.15 -31.04
C SER A 308 -4.22 12.12 -31.14
N LYS A 309 -3.61 13.30 -30.91
CA LYS A 309 -2.15 13.40 -30.67
C LYS A 309 -1.78 13.03 -29.24
N THR A 310 -2.75 13.03 -28.32
CA THR A 310 -2.59 12.55 -26.95
C THR A 310 -2.47 11.02 -26.96
N GLU A 311 -1.49 10.47 -26.26
CA GLU A 311 -1.40 9.03 -26.02
C GLU A 311 -2.42 8.62 -24.98
N PHE A 312 -3.38 7.79 -25.36
CA PHE A 312 -4.43 7.28 -24.49
C PHE A 312 -4.18 5.82 -24.14
N VAL A 313 -4.04 5.51 -22.86
CA VAL A 313 -3.82 4.14 -22.38
C VAL A 313 -4.80 3.78 -21.27
N ALA A 314 -5.11 2.50 -21.13
CA ALA A 314 -5.89 1.95 -20.03
C ALA A 314 -5.06 0.92 -19.28
N VAL A 315 -5.04 1.00 -17.95
CA VAL A 315 -4.36 0.06 -17.07
C VAL A 315 -5.39 -0.74 -16.29
N ARG A 316 -5.32 -2.08 -16.38
CA ARG A 316 -6.18 -3.01 -15.65
C ARG A 316 -5.41 -3.63 -14.48
N PHE A 317 -6.08 -3.75 -13.35
CA PHE A 317 -5.58 -4.54 -12.22
C PHE A 317 -6.75 -5.11 -11.43
N GLY A 318 -6.47 -6.13 -10.62
CA GLY A 318 -7.43 -6.80 -9.76
C GLY A 318 -7.73 -6.03 -8.48
N ASN A 319 -8.19 -6.75 -7.45
CA ASN A 319 -8.51 -6.15 -6.17
C ASN A 319 -7.24 -5.68 -5.45
N VAL A 320 -7.25 -4.43 -5.02
CA VAL A 320 -6.18 -3.86 -4.18
C VAL A 320 -6.50 -4.16 -2.73
N LEU A 321 -5.57 -4.83 -2.06
CA LEU A 321 -5.69 -5.20 -0.65
C LEU A 321 -5.77 -3.95 0.23
N GLY A 322 -6.63 -4.00 1.26
CA GLY A 322 -6.77 -2.89 2.20
C GLY A 322 -7.42 -1.62 1.64
N SER A 323 -7.86 -1.61 0.37
CA SER A 323 -8.52 -0.43 -0.22
C SER A 323 -9.86 -0.12 0.47
N ASN A 324 -10.21 1.18 0.53
CA ASN A 324 -11.48 1.63 1.13
C ASN A 324 -12.68 0.90 0.52
N GLY A 325 -13.54 0.34 1.39
CA GLY A 325 -14.71 -0.45 1.00
C GLY A 325 -14.38 -1.82 0.38
N SER A 326 -13.15 -2.32 0.51
CA SER A 326 -12.80 -3.70 0.15
C SER A 326 -13.18 -4.68 1.26
N VAL A 327 -13.16 -5.99 0.93
CA VAL A 327 -13.58 -7.06 1.84
C VAL A 327 -12.74 -7.14 3.12
N ILE A 328 -11.43 -6.84 3.05
CA ILE A 328 -10.52 -6.96 4.20
C ILE A 328 -10.86 -5.98 5.33
N PRO A 329 -11.01 -4.66 5.11
CA PRO A 329 -11.51 -3.75 6.14
C PRO A 329 -12.87 -4.15 6.69
N LEU A 330 -13.75 -4.72 5.86
CA LEU A 330 -15.05 -5.22 6.30
C LEU A 330 -14.88 -6.41 7.27
N PHE A 331 -14.08 -7.41 6.90
CA PHE A 331 -13.80 -8.56 7.76
C PHE A 331 -13.13 -8.15 9.08
N LYS A 332 -12.14 -7.24 9.06
CA LYS A 332 -11.54 -6.71 10.29
C LYS A 332 -12.59 -6.10 11.23
N LYS A 333 -13.55 -5.33 10.68
CA LYS A 333 -14.65 -4.75 11.46
C LYS A 333 -15.60 -5.82 12.01
N GLN A 334 -15.97 -6.81 11.21
CA GLN A 334 -16.83 -7.91 11.64
C GLN A 334 -16.19 -8.73 12.75
N ILE A 335 -14.90 -9.09 12.62
CA ILE A 335 -14.12 -9.80 13.64
C ILE A 335 -14.07 -8.98 14.94
N ALA A 336 -13.78 -7.69 14.85
CA ALA A 336 -13.75 -6.79 16.02
C ALA A 336 -15.11 -6.64 16.70
N ALA A 337 -16.20 -6.83 15.96
CA ALA A 337 -17.57 -6.80 16.49
C ALA A 337 -18.06 -8.17 17.03
N GLY A 338 -17.21 -9.21 17.02
CA GLY A 338 -17.56 -10.53 17.51
C GLY A 338 -18.05 -11.53 16.47
N GLY A 339 -17.90 -11.26 15.19
CA GLY A 339 -18.27 -12.15 14.10
C GLY A 339 -19.61 -11.84 13.46
N PRO A 340 -20.07 -12.64 12.46
CA PRO A 340 -19.75 -14.01 12.07
C PRO A 340 -18.42 -14.09 11.41
#